data_bc299d08ac1873b8ce0ecde3806f9132
#
_entry.id   bc299d08ac1873b8ce0ecde3806f9132
#
_cell.length_a   1.000
_cell.length_b   1.000
_cell.length_c   1.000
_cell.angle_alpha   90.00
_cell.angle_beta   90.00
_cell.angle_gamma   90.00
#
_symmetry.space_group_name_H-M   'P 1'
#
loop_
_entity.id
_entity.type
_entity.pdbx_description
1 polymer ?
#
loop_
_entity_poly.entity_id
_entity_poly.type
_entity_poly.pdbx_seq_one_letter_code
_entity_poly.pdbx_strand_id
1 'polypeptide(L)'
;MLKEYLTEEKYEELKESNDMIYKALELSLELFKSDTDKGGFPYVLHLFYVYKNVLEKEEKVVALLHDVMEDKNVTKEDLLEIGFPSKIVSDVLVLTRRKDVSYDAYIDNIIKTGSKEALEVKLADLKNNIDLTR
;
A
#
# COMPACT_ATOMS: atom_id res chain seq x y z
N MET A 1 -14.11 6.54 -4.63
CA MET A 1 -13.27 7.73 -4.39
C MET A 1 -12.92 7.82 -2.93
N LEU A 2 -11.79 8.44 -2.62
CA LEU A 2 -11.31 8.54 -1.23
C LEU A 2 -12.29 9.26 -0.31
N LYS A 3 -13.08 10.17 -0.84
CA LYS A 3 -14.07 10.90 -0.03
C LYS A 3 -15.15 10.01 0.57
N GLU A 4 -15.32 8.80 0.07
CA GLU A 4 -16.26 7.83 0.62
C GLU A 4 -15.72 7.18 1.90
N TYR A 5 -14.40 7.19 2.08
CA TYR A 5 -13.71 6.55 3.20
C TYR A 5 -13.16 7.54 4.22
N LEU A 6 -13.00 8.81 3.82
CA LEU A 6 -12.40 9.85 4.65
C LEU A 6 -13.40 10.97 4.85
N THR A 7 -13.30 11.66 5.99
CA THR A 7 -14.01 12.93 6.15
C THR A 7 -13.37 13.95 5.22
N GLU A 8 -14.11 14.98 4.85
CA GLU A 8 -13.57 16.06 4.01
C GLU A 8 -12.37 16.73 4.68
N GLU A 9 -12.46 16.95 5.98
CA GLU A 9 -11.37 17.54 6.77
C GLU A 9 -10.10 16.69 6.69
N LYS A 10 -10.23 15.36 6.86
CA LYS A 10 -9.09 14.46 6.80
C LYS A 10 -8.47 14.42 5.41
N TYR A 11 -9.31 14.43 4.39
CA TYR A 11 -8.85 14.44 3.00
C TYR A 11 -8.00 15.68 2.72
N GLU A 12 -8.49 16.88 3.14
CA GLU A 12 -7.74 18.11 2.93
C GLU A 12 -6.44 18.15 3.73
N GLU A 13 -6.45 17.64 4.96
CA GLU A 13 -5.26 17.54 5.78
C GLU A 13 -4.18 16.69 5.10
N LEU A 14 -4.57 15.54 4.54
CA LEU A 14 -3.63 14.68 3.83
C LEU A 14 -3.09 15.36 2.58
N LYS A 15 -3.97 16.03 1.84
CA LYS A 15 -3.60 16.71 0.60
C LYS A 15 -2.58 17.83 0.85
N GLU A 16 -2.70 18.53 1.96
CA GLU A 16 -1.82 19.64 2.31
C GLU A 16 -0.49 19.22 2.93
N SER A 17 -0.40 17.98 3.42
CA SER A 17 0.83 17.50 4.06
C SER A 17 1.96 17.36 3.05
N ASN A 18 3.15 17.82 3.43
CA ASN A 18 4.36 17.65 2.61
C ASN A 18 5.12 16.37 2.96
N ASP A 19 4.74 15.67 4.03
CA ASP A 19 5.39 14.44 4.45
C ASP A 19 4.68 13.24 3.84
N MET A 20 5.35 12.56 2.90
CA MET A 20 4.78 11.39 2.22
C MET A 20 4.51 10.23 3.17
N ILE A 21 5.38 10.03 4.15
CA ILE A 21 5.18 8.94 5.13
C ILE A 21 3.94 9.23 5.96
N TYR A 22 3.76 10.45 6.41
CA TYR A 22 2.58 10.86 7.16
C TYR A 22 1.30 10.64 6.34
N LYS A 23 1.30 11.07 5.07
CA LYS A 23 0.15 10.87 4.17
C LYS A 23 -0.20 9.40 4.05
N ALA A 24 0.81 8.57 3.79
CA ALA A 24 0.60 7.14 3.58
C ALA A 24 0.12 6.46 4.87
N LEU A 25 0.72 6.81 6.00
CA LEU A 25 0.36 6.25 7.29
C LEU A 25 -1.09 6.58 7.65
N GLU A 26 -1.44 7.85 7.58
CA GLU A 26 -2.80 8.29 7.93
C GLU A 26 -3.85 7.73 6.98
N LEU A 27 -3.55 7.69 5.68
CA LEU A 27 -4.45 7.10 4.70
C LEU A 27 -4.68 5.63 4.99
N SER A 28 -3.60 4.87 5.23
CA SER A 28 -3.69 3.44 5.51
C SER A 28 -4.47 3.17 6.80
N LEU A 29 -4.21 3.94 7.84
CA LEU A 29 -4.92 3.79 9.11
C LEU A 29 -6.43 4.01 8.95
N GLU A 30 -6.81 5.05 8.22
CA GLU A 30 -8.24 5.34 7.99
C GLU A 30 -8.91 4.25 7.16
N LEU A 31 -8.24 3.76 6.12
CA LEU A 31 -8.84 2.77 5.23
C LEU A 31 -8.94 1.39 5.84
N PHE A 32 -7.96 0.99 6.64
CA PHE A 32 -7.88 -0.37 7.19
C PHE A 32 -8.20 -0.48 8.68
N LYS A 33 -8.64 0.59 9.32
CA LYS A 33 -8.84 0.62 10.78
C LYS A 33 -9.80 -0.44 11.31
N SER A 34 -10.77 -0.87 10.51
CA SER A 34 -11.78 -1.86 10.94
C SER A 34 -11.50 -3.24 10.36
N ASP A 35 -10.44 -3.41 9.60
CA ASP A 35 -10.15 -4.69 8.95
C ASP A 35 -9.33 -5.58 9.86
N THR A 36 -9.59 -6.89 9.76
CA THR A 36 -8.81 -7.90 10.48
C THR A 36 -8.24 -8.90 9.48
N ASP A 37 -7.14 -9.56 9.87
CA ASP A 37 -6.58 -10.64 9.06
C ASP A 37 -7.30 -11.96 9.38
N LYS A 38 -6.84 -13.05 8.76
CA LYS A 38 -7.45 -14.37 8.95
C LYS A 38 -7.38 -14.86 10.39
N GLY A 39 -6.41 -14.37 11.16
CA GLY A 39 -6.26 -14.72 12.57
C GLY A 39 -7.03 -13.82 13.51
N GLY A 40 -7.77 -12.84 12.99
CA GLY A 40 -8.56 -11.92 13.80
C GLY A 40 -7.77 -10.72 14.33
N PHE A 41 -6.51 -10.55 13.94
CA PHE A 41 -5.69 -9.41 14.36
C PHE A 41 -5.93 -8.21 13.45
N PRO A 42 -5.77 -6.97 13.95
CA PRO A 42 -5.93 -5.78 13.10
C PRO A 42 -5.03 -5.84 11.87
N TYR A 43 -5.61 -5.60 10.70
CA TYR A 43 -4.87 -5.67 9.43
C TYR A 43 -3.71 -4.67 9.37
N VAL A 44 -3.83 -3.53 10.06
CA VAL A 44 -2.76 -2.53 10.09
C VAL A 44 -1.45 -3.08 10.64
N LEU A 45 -1.50 -4.15 11.45
CA LEU A 45 -0.27 -4.78 11.96
C LEU A 45 0.58 -5.35 10.83
N HIS A 46 -0.06 -5.93 9.80
CA HIS A 46 0.62 -6.41 8.61
C HIS A 46 1.31 -5.24 7.88
N LEU A 47 0.60 -4.14 7.70
CA LEU A 47 1.16 -2.96 7.04
C LEU A 47 2.36 -2.42 7.80
N PHE A 48 2.27 -2.36 9.13
CA PHE A 48 3.39 -1.92 9.96
C PHE A 48 4.57 -2.88 9.89
N TYR A 49 4.31 -4.19 9.83
CA TYR A 49 5.39 -5.16 9.69
C TYR A 49 6.17 -4.90 8.40
N VAL A 50 5.47 -4.75 7.27
CA VAL A 50 6.11 -4.48 5.99
C VAL A 50 6.86 -3.16 6.05
N TYR A 51 6.25 -2.13 6.62
CA TYR A 51 6.88 -0.82 6.81
C TYR A 51 8.20 -0.91 7.58
N LYS A 52 8.21 -1.69 8.66
CA LYS A 52 9.40 -1.81 9.51
C LYS A 52 10.51 -2.63 8.86
N ASN A 53 10.19 -3.46 7.89
CA ASN A 53 11.15 -4.36 7.28
C ASN A 53 11.70 -3.88 5.94
N VAL A 54 11.47 -2.62 5.60
CA VAL A 54 12.10 -1.96 4.47
C VAL A 54 12.85 -0.74 4.98
N LEU A 55 13.87 -0.30 4.27
CA LEU A 55 14.83 0.69 4.79
C LEU A 55 14.59 2.10 4.27
N GLU A 56 14.35 2.26 2.97
CA GLU A 56 14.29 3.57 2.35
C GLU A 56 12.93 4.23 2.53
N LYS A 57 12.91 5.56 2.52
CA LYS A 57 11.67 6.33 2.68
C LYS A 57 10.62 5.96 1.64
N GLU A 58 11.04 5.85 0.37
CA GLU A 58 10.11 5.49 -0.71
C GLU A 58 9.54 4.10 -0.52
N GLU A 59 10.38 3.14 -0.10
CA GLU A 59 9.93 1.79 0.21
C GLU A 59 8.90 1.78 1.33
N LYS A 60 9.09 2.60 2.35
CA LYS A 60 8.16 2.71 3.47
C LYS A 60 6.79 3.23 3.04
N VAL A 61 6.78 4.21 2.16
CA VAL A 61 5.54 4.76 1.61
C VAL A 61 4.81 3.69 0.79
N VAL A 62 5.54 3.00 -0.10
CA VAL A 62 4.96 1.91 -0.90
C VAL A 62 4.44 0.79 -0.01
N ALA A 63 5.18 0.45 1.06
CA ALA A 63 4.76 -0.59 2.00
C ALA A 63 3.40 -0.26 2.63
N LEU A 64 3.20 0.98 3.04
CA LEU A 64 1.95 1.41 3.64
C LEU A 64 0.79 1.43 2.64
N LEU A 65 1.07 1.62 1.37
CA LEU A 65 0.04 1.75 0.33
C LEU A 65 -0.18 0.50 -0.50
N HIS A 66 0.64 -0.55 -0.33
CA HIS A 66 0.67 -1.65 -1.30
C HIS A 66 -0.67 -2.40 -1.47
N ASP A 67 -1.54 -2.36 -0.48
CA ASP A 67 -2.85 -3.04 -0.57
C ASP A 67 -4.03 -2.09 -0.80
N VAL A 68 -3.77 -0.79 -0.86
CA VAL A 68 -4.84 0.21 -0.92
C VAL A 68 -5.67 0.09 -2.21
N MET A 69 -5.01 -0.08 -3.34
CA MET A 69 -5.70 -0.16 -4.63
C MET A 69 -6.44 -1.48 -4.80
N GLU A 70 -5.88 -2.56 -4.26
CA GLU A 70 -6.45 -3.89 -4.40
C GLU A 70 -7.65 -4.09 -3.48
N ASP A 71 -7.52 -3.67 -2.23
CA ASP A 71 -8.51 -3.99 -1.20
C ASP A 71 -9.54 -2.88 -0.96
N LYS A 72 -9.24 -1.65 -1.33
CA LYS A 72 -10.09 -0.50 -0.99
C LYS A 72 -10.58 0.30 -2.19
N ASN A 73 -10.42 -0.19 -3.39
CA ASN A 73 -10.87 0.47 -4.62
C ASN A 73 -10.35 1.90 -4.79
N VAL A 74 -9.22 2.20 -4.19
CA VAL A 74 -8.54 3.48 -4.39
C VAL A 74 -7.87 3.43 -5.76
N THR A 75 -8.04 4.47 -6.56
CA THR A 75 -7.49 4.50 -7.92
C THR A 75 -6.12 5.18 -7.94
N LYS A 76 -5.40 4.95 -9.04
CA LYS A 76 -4.16 5.64 -9.33
C LYS A 76 -4.36 7.17 -9.27
N GLU A 77 -5.46 7.63 -9.85
CA GLU A 77 -5.79 9.05 -9.88
C GLU A 77 -6.02 9.61 -8.46
N ASP A 78 -6.65 8.85 -7.59
CA ASP A 78 -6.86 9.25 -6.20
C ASP A 78 -5.52 9.49 -5.48
N LEU A 79 -4.56 8.60 -5.66
CA LEU A 79 -3.25 8.72 -5.02
C LEU A 79 -2.46 9.90 -5.57
N LEU A 80 -2.53 10.13 -6.88
CA LEU A 80 -1.87 11.28 -7.50
C LEU A 80 -2.50 12.60 -7.01
N GLU A 81 -3.82 12.63 -6.87
CA GLU A 81 -4.52 13.84 -6.41
C GLU A 81 -4.14 14.21 -4.97
N ILE A 82 -3.95 13.23 -4.11
CA ILE A 82 -3.51 13.47 -2.73
C ILE A 82 -2.09 14.02 -2.70
N GLY A 83 -1.29 13.70 -3.71
CA GLY A 83 0.05 14.27 -3.83
C GLY A 83 1.19 13.26 -3.78
N PHE A 84 0.91 11.97 -3.93
CA PHE A 84 1.99 11.00 -4.03
C PHE A 84 2.67 11.12 -5.39
N PRO A 85 4.01 11.06 -5.44
CA PRO A 85 4.74 11.13 -6.71
C PRO A 85 4.36 9.97 -7.63
N SER A 86 4.42 10.20 -8.94
CA SER A 86 4.06 9.19 -9.93
C SER A 86 4.89 7.91 -9.80
N LYS A 87 6.15 8.01 -9.38
CA LYS A 87 6.98 6.82 -9.16
C LYS A 87 6.43 5.94 -8.05
N ILE A 88 6.02 6.55 -6.93
CA ILE A 88 5.41 5.83 -5.80
C ILE A 88 4.11 5.16 -6.26
N VAL A 89 3.27 5.89 -6.97
CA VAL A 89 1.99 5.37 -7.45
C VAL A 89 2.22 4.22 -8.44
N SER A 90 3.22 4.33 -9.30
CA SER A 90 3.59 3.28 -10.23
C SER A 90 4.02 2.00 -9.49
N ASP A 91 4.81 2.14 -8.42
CA ASP A 91 5.25 1.01 -7.62
C ASP A 91 4.07 0.32 -6.92
N VAL A 92 3.14 1.10 -6.39
CA VAL A 92 1.91 0.55 -5.78
C VAL A 92 1.09 -0.20 -6.84
N LEU A 93 0.97 0.38 -8.04
CA LEU A 93 0.21 -0.22 -9.12
C LEU A 93 0.81 -1.58 -9.54
N VAL A 94 2.14 -1.66 -9.64
CA VAL A 94 2.83 -2.92 -9.97
C VAL A 94 2.52 -3.99 -8.92
N LEU A 95 2.38 -3.60 -7.66
CA LEU A 95 2.09 -4.52 -6.56
C LEU A 95 0.60 -4.85 -6.41
N THR A 96 -0.25 -4.23 -7.23
CA THR A 96 -1.69 -4.45 -7.21
C THR A 96 -2.03 -5.55 -8.21
N ARG A 97 -2.58 -6.67 -7.71
CA ARG A 97 -2.96 -7.78 -8.59
C ARG A 97 -4.34 -7.54 -9.17
N ARG A 98 -4.44 -7.64 -10.50
CA ARG A 98 -5.72 -7.56 -11.19
C ARG A 98 -6.43 -8.90 -11.09
N LYS A 99 -7.76 -8.87 -10.99
CA LYS A 99 -8.57 -10.08 -10.81
C LYS A 99 -8.45 -11.09 -11.96
N ASP A 100 -8.17 -10.60 -13.17
CA ASP A 100 -8.07 -11.43 -14.37
C ASP A 100 -6.65 -11.97 -14.61
N VAL A 101 -5.72 -11.73 -13.69
CA VAL A 101 -4.32 -12.12 -13.81
C VAL A 101 -4.00 -13.21 -12.79
N SER A 102 -3.37 -14.29 -13.24
CA SER A 102 -2.96 -15.36 -12.33
C SER A 102 -1.88 -14.86 -11.37
N TYR A 103 -1.74 -15.54 -10.24
CA TYR A 103 -0.70 -15.18 -9.27
C TYR A 103 0.70 -15.29 -9.88
N ASP A 104 0.95 -16.35 -10.66
CA ASP A 104 2.25 -16.55 -11.30
C ASP A 104 2.57 -15.43 -12.29
N ALA A 105 1.60 -15.01 -13.10
CA ALA A 105 1.78 -13.90 -14.03
C ALA A 105 2.00 -12.59 -13.30
N TYR A 106 1.32 -12.38 -12.18
CA TYR A 106 1.48 -11.21 -11.34
C TYR A 106 2.90 -11.11 -10.78
N ILE A 107 3.41 -12.20 -10.20
CA ILE A 107 4.78 -12.24 -9.66
C ILE A 107 5.80 -12.04 -10.77
N ASP A 108 5.62 -12.70 -11.91
CA ASP A 108 6.51 -12.55 -13.05
C ASP A 108 6.59 -11.10 -13.52
N ASN A 109 5.46 -10.41 -13.56
CA ASN A 109 5.42 -8.99 -13.92
C ASN A 109 6.19 -8.12 -12.94
N ILE A 110 6.07 -8.39 -11.64
CA ILE A 110 6.84 -7.65 -10.62
C ILE A 110 8.33 -7.83 -10.85
N ILE A 111 8.75 -9.05 -11.11
CA ILE A 111 10.18 -9.36 -11.35
C ILE A 111 10.70 -8.65 -12.59
N LYS A 112 9.91 -8.62 -13.67
CA LYS A 112 10.33 -8.05 -14.95
C LYS A 112 10.25 -6.53 -15.02
N THR A 113 9.24 -5.94 -14.40
CA THR A 113 8.96 -4.51 -14.56
C THR A 113 8.98 -3.71 -13.26
N GLY A 114 9.02 -4.39 -12.12
CA GLY A 114 9.02 -3.70 -10.83
C GLY A 114 10.35 -3.02 -10.56
N SER A 115 10.27 -1.90 -9.86
CA SER A 115 11.47 -1.22 -9.38
C SER A 115 12.10 -2.02 -8.24
N LYS A 116 13.32 -1.65 -7.85
CA LYS A 116 13.98 -2.20 -6.67
C LYS A 116 13.07 -2.04 -5.44
N GLU A 117 12.46 -0.85 -5.29
CA GLU A 117 11.60 -0.55 -4.15
C GLU A 117 10.36 -1.44 -4.12
N ALA A 118 9.71 -1.66 -5.26
CA ALA A 118 8.55 -2.55 -5.34
C ALA A 118 8.93 -3.99 -4.97
N LEU A 119 10.08 -4.47 -5.47
CA LEU A 119 10.57 -5.82 -5.15
C LEU A 119 10.85 -5.97 -3.65
N GLU A 120 11.51 -5.00 -3.04
CA GLU A 120 11.80 -5.04 -1.61
C GLU A 120 10.54 -5.10 -0.76
N VAL A 121 9.54 -4.31 -1.12
CA VAL A 121 8.25 -4.30 -0.43
C VAL A 121 7.56 -5.65 -0.58
N LYS A 122 7.56 -6.22 -1.79
CA LYS A 122 6.92 -7.52 -2.02
C LYS A 122 7.61 -8.63 -1.22
N LEU A 123 8.92 -8.60 -1.14
CA LEU A 123 9.66 -9.57 -0.33
C LEU A 123 9.30 -9.48 1.14
N ALA A 124 9.19 -8.26 1.69
CA ALA A 124 8.78 -8.07 3.07
C ALA A 124 7.35 -8.54 3.32
N ASP A 125 6.45 -8.29 2.35
CA ASP A 125 5.06 -8.76 2.40
C ASP A 125 5.01 -10.29 2.46
N LEU A 126 5.73 -10.96 1.57
CA LEU A 126 5.78 -12.42 1.54
C LEU A 126 6.38 -12.99 2.81
N LYS A 127 7.41 -12.36 3.34
CA LYS A 127 8.05 -12.80 4.58
C LYS A 127 7.08 -12.74 5.76
N ASN A 128 6.28 -11.69 5.85
CA ASN A 128 5.28 -11.58 6.91
C ASN A 128 4.24 -12.69 6.79
N ASN A 129 3.79 -12.98 5.58
CA ASN A 129 2.80 -14.03 5.34
C ASN A 129 3.33 -15.40 5.77
N ILE A 130 4.61 -15.68 5.57
CA ILE A 130 5.25 -16.93 5.99
C ILE A 130 5.41 -16.96 7.50
N ASP A 131 5.94 -15.88 8.10
CA ASP A 131 6.24 -15.81 9.53
C ASP A 131 4.99 -15.96 10.40
N LEU A 132 3.85 -15.48 9.92
CA LEU A 132 2.60 -15.55 10.67
C LEU A 132 1.71 -16.71 10.23
N THR A 133 2.21 -17.58 9.39
CA THR A 133 1.46 -18.70 8.81
C THR A 133 0.12 -18.26 8.21
N ARG A 134 0.13 -17.12 7.56
CA ARG A 134 -1.06 -16.51 6.98
C ARG A 134 -1.42 -17.09 5.64
#